data_1698693f8004b21db0aa521d70940d47
#
_entry.id   1698693f8004b21db0aa521d70940d47
#
_cell.length_a   1.000
_cell.length_b   1.000
_cell.length_c   1.000
_cell.angle_alpha   90.00
_cell.angle_beta   90.00
_cell.angle_gamma   90.00
#
_symmetry.space_group_name_H-M   'P 1'
#
loop_
_entity.id
_entity.type
_entity.pdbx_description
1 polymer ?
#
loop_
_entity_poly.entity_id
_entity_poly.type
_entity_poly.pdbx_seq_one_letter_code
_entity_poly.pdbx_strand_id
1 'polypeptide(L)'
;MITCDHLTKVYGKSKTKALDSVCFSVPSRGVLVLIGRNGSGKTTLVRILATELELTSGTATINGIDVMNEPNRLREKIAIVPQEARPIPWMTPMQTVLSYLLWRGFSYAEAKDKASKSLEKLGLERYSNTLNRMLSGGMKRKVLVATVLSSEAEIIFLDEPTTGLDPISRREFWEILREMGKERFTFLTTHYLEEAEQLADQIGVLDSGRLIRIGPLEDLRQGVNYNYSLKLLSKPAPDFLASLKGEIVTGRDGVVRILTEEEEAFRISRKLSKSGFKFTINPISLDDIFFYLVNREGGRGLGVQEELAAEEE
;
A
#
# COMPACT_ATOMS: atom_id res chain seq x y z
N MET A 1 -0.66 8.88 17.50
CA MET A 1 -1.46 9.43 16.39
C MET A 1 -0.54 9.95 15.31
N ILE A 2 -0.82 9.67 14.04
CA ILE A 2 -0.12 10.24 12.88
C ILE A 2 -1.06 11.23 12.23
N THR A 3 -0.60 12.46 12.08
CA THR A 3 -1.41 13.54 11.50
C THR A 3 -0.62 14.21 10.39
N CYS A 4 -1.25 14.38 9.24
CA CYS A 4 -0.77 15.21 8.13
C CYS A 4 -1.80 16.32 7.89
N ASP A 5 -1.31 17.55 7.75
CA ASP A 5 -2.14 18.71 7.47
C ASP A 5 -1.61 19.46 6.26
N HIS A 6 -2.38 19.43 5.16
CA HIS A 6 -2.07 20.03 3.86
C HIS A 6 -0.68 19.66 3.34
N LEU A 7 -0.20 18.43 3.65
CA LEU A 7 1.14 17.98 3.29
C LEU A 7 1.31 17.94 1.77
N THR A 8 2.26 18.72 1.28
CA THR A 8 2.54 18.86 -0.15
C THR A 8 4.01 18.60 -0.43
N LYS A 9 4.31 17.88 -1.52
CA LYS A 9 5.65 17.65 -2.02
C LYS A 9 5.76 17.90 -3.51
N VAL A 10 6.69 18.78 -3.88
CA VAL A 10 7.08 19.07 -5.27
C VAL A 10 8.56 18.73 -5.43
N TYR A 11 8.92 18.00 -6.49
CA TYR A 11 10.30 17.68 -6.80
C TYR A 11 10.92 18.66 -7.81
N GLY A 12 12.06 19.24 -7.44
CA GLY A 12 12.89 20.07 -8.32
C GLY A 12 12.13 21.25 -8.94
N LYS A 13 12.39 21.51 -10.23
CA LYS A 13 11.73 22.56 -11.01
C LYS A 13 10.42 22.11 -11.66
N SER A 14 10.05 20.83 -11.50
CA SER A 14 8.80 20.29 -11.99
C SER A 14 7.63 20.96 -11.27
N LYS A 15 6.59 21.36 -12.01
CA LYS A 15 5.33 21.81 -11.39
C LYS A 15 4.46 20.65 -10.92
N THR A 16 4.86 19.41 -11.21
CA THR A 16 4.10 18.21 -10.83
C THR A 16 4.27 17.95 -9.34
N LYS A 17 3.16 17.94 -8.62
CA LYS A 17 3.11 17.62 -7.21
C LYS A 17 3.13 16.10 -7.02
N ALA A 18 4.12 15.58 -6.32
CA ALA A 18 4.13 14.18 -5.93
C ALA A 18 3.13 13.90 -4.78
N LEU A 19 2.89 14.92 -3.93
CA LEU A 19 1.81 14.96 -2.96
C LEU A 19 1.16 16.34 -3.05
N ASP A 20 -0.16 16.39 -3.05
CA ASP A 20 -0.96 17.60 -3.20
C ASP A 20 -1.97 17.71 -2.06
N SER A 21 -1.61 18.49 -1.04
CA SER A 21 -2.47 18.83 0.10
C SER A 21 -3.06 17.60 0.81
N VAL A 22 -2.22 16.63 1.14
CA VAL A 22 -2.63 15.40 1.83
C VAL A 22 -2.99 15.72 3.28
N CYS A 23 -4.24 15.40 3.67
CA CYS A 23 -4.76 15.62 5.03
C CYS A 23 -5.31 14.30 5.59
N PHE A 24 -4.82 13.88 6.76
CA PHE A 24 -5.41 12.77 7.52
C PHE A 24 -4.92 12.77 8.97
N SER A 25 -5.68 12.07 9.81
CA SER A 25 -5.30 11.77 11.19
C SER A 25 -5.72 10.35 11.52
N VAL A 26 -4.76 9.49 11.90
CA VAL A 26 -5.00 8.08 12.23
C VAL A 26 -4.33 7.69 13.55
N PRO A 27 -4.91 6.74 14.31
CA PRO A 27 -4.24 6.18 15.48
C PRO A 27 -2.89 5.57 15.10
N SER A 28 -1.85 5.75 15.93
CA SER A 28 -0.54 5.08 15.78
C SER A 28 -0.55 3.69 16.41
N ARG A 29 -1.49 2.85 16.01
CA ARG A 29 -1.63 1.46 16.44
C ARG A 29 -2.22 0.63 15.30
N GLY A 30 -1.93 -0.68 15.30
CA GLY A 30 -2.39 -1.58 14.26
C GLY A 30 -1.64 -1.40 12.94
N VAL A 31 -2.27 -1.77 11.85
CA VAL A 31 -1.71 -1.74 10.49
C VAL A 31 -2.45 -0.72 9.64
N LEU A 32 -1.76 0.32 9.21
CA LEU A 32 -2.23 1.22 8.15
C LEU A 32 -1.63 0.79 6.82
N VAL A 33 -2.49 0.49 5.86
CA VAL A 33 -2.08 0.15 4.49
C VAL A 33 -2.44 1.29 3.55
N LEU A 34 -1.43 1.87 2.90
CA LEU A 34 -1.64 2.88 1.85
C LEU A 34 -1.64 2.21 0.49
N ILE A 35 -2.79 2.19 -0.17
CA ILE A 35 -2.93 1.64 -1.52
C ILE A 35 -2.94 2.75 -2.57
N GLY A 36 -2.48 2.41 -3.77
CA GLY A 36 -2.47 3.34 -4.89
C GLY A 36 -1.63 2.81 -6.04
N ARG A 37 -1.80 3.40 -7.21
CA ARG A 37 -1.04 3.05 -8.42
C ARG A 37 0.44 3.41 -8.28
N ASN A 38 1.28 2.86 -9.15
CA ASN A 38 2.67 3.32 -9.28
C ASN A 38 2.69 4.81 -9.65
N GLY A 39 3.54 5.58 -8.97
CA GLY A 39 3.60 7.04 -9.14
C GLY A 39 2.51 7.85 -8.40
N SER A 40 1.61 7.22 -7.62
CA SER A 40 0.58 7.95 -6.87
C SER A 40 1.12 8.77 -5.68
N GLY A 41 2.39 8.60 -5.28
CA GLY A 41 3.00 9.34 -4.17
C GLY A 41 3.23 8.53 -2.89
N LYS A 42 2.92 7.23 -2.85
CA LYS A 42 3.05 6.36 -1.66
C LYS A 42 4.45 6.40 -1.04
N THR A 43 5.48 6.07 -1.82
CA THR A 43 6.88 6.13 -1.39
C THR A 43 7.28 7.53 -0.91
N THR A 44 6.79 8.58 -1.57
CA THR A 44 7.05 9.96 -1.16
C THR A 44 6.48 10.25 0.23
N LEU A 45 5.24 9.85 0.50
CA LEU A 45 4.61 10.04 1.81
C LEU A 45 5.34 9.25 2.91
N VAL A 46 5.64 7.97 2.66
CA VAL A 46 6.40 7.15 3.61
C VAL A 46 7.76 7.78 3.92
N ARG A 47 8.51 8.21 2.91
CA ARG A 47 9.83 8.83 3.12
C ARG A 47 9.78 10.14 3.90
N ILE A 48 8.73 10.95 3.72
CA ILE A 48 8.53 12.16 4.54
C ILE A 48 8.26 11.77 5.99
N LEU A 49 7.30 10.87 6.23
CA LEU A 49 6.95 10.42 7.59
C LEU A 49 8.12 9.71 8.28
N ALA A 50 8.95 8.99 7.52
CA ALA A 50 10.17 8.37 8.02
C ALA A 50 11.36 9.33 8.16
N THR A 51 11.17 10.65 7.98
CA THR A 51 12.21 11.69 8.07
C THR A 51 13.35 11.56 7.06
N GLU A 52 13.15 10.85 5.95
CA GLU A 52 14.14 10.69 4.88
C GLU A 52 14.01 11.76 3.78
N LEU A 53 12.89 12.46 3.75
CA LEU A 53 12.56 13.43 2.71
C LEU A 53 11.83 14.62 3.31
N GLU A 54 12.27 15.83 2.97
CA GLU A 54 11.59 17.07 3.37
C GLU A 54 10.31 17.29 2.57
N LEU A 55 9.24 17.74 3.23
CA LEU A 55 8.03 18.25 2.58
C LEU A 55 8.27 19.64 1.96
N THR A 56 7.41 20.06 1.04
CA THR A 56 7.50 21.42 0.43
C THR A 56 6.63 22.41 1.20
N SER A 57 5.46 22.00 1.67
CA SER A 57 4.56 22.80 2.51
C SER A 57 3.58 21.92 3.28
N GLY A 58 2.92 22.46 4.29
CA GLY A 58 2.07 21.73 5.21
C GLY A 58 2.84 21.25 6.44
N THR A 59 2.25 20.37 7.22
CA THR A 59 2.87 19.78 8.43
C THR A 59 2.58 18.29 8.54
N ALA A 60 3.46 17.58 9.25
CA ALA A 60 3.25 16.20 9.64
C ALA A 60 3.78 15.97 11.05
N THR A 61 2.99 15.28 11.87
CA THR A 61 3.37 14.91 13.23
C THR A 61 3.12 13.43 13.49
N ILE A 62 3.98 12.82 14.29
CA ILE A 62 3.85 11.44 14.76
C ILE A 62 3.94 11.44 16.28
N ASN A 63 2.86 11.04 16.94
CA ASN A 63 2.74 11.09 18.41
C ASN A 63 3.09 12.47 19.01
N GLY A 64 2.69 13.55 18.29
CA GLY A 64 2.97 14.93 18.68
C GLY A 64 4.40 15.40 18.39
N ILE A 65 5.25 14.57 17.79
CA ILE A 65 6.61 14.93 17.37
C ILE A 65 6.54 15.41 15.91
N ASP A 66 7.03 16.61 15.64
CA ASP A 66 7.05 17.18 14.30
C ASP A 66 8.13 16.51 13.44
N VAL A 67 7.73 16.03 12.25
CA VAL A 67 8.59 15.28 11.34
C VAL A 67 9.77 16.12 10.83
N MET A 68 9.57 17.44 10.66
CA MET A 68 10.57 18.35 10.10
C MET A 68 11.42 19.00 11.18
N ASN A 69 10.81 19.39 12.31
CA ASN A 69 11.49 20.16 13.34
C ASN A 69 12.22 19.29 14.37
N GLU A 70 11.73 18.04 14.58
CA GLU A 70 12.29 17.09 15.56
C GLU A 70 12.68 15.73 14.94
N PRO A 71 13.34 15.69 13.76
CA PRO A 71 13.57 14.42 13.05
C PRO A 71 14.46 13.44 13.84
N ASN A 72 15.43 13.92 14.60
CA ASN A 72 16.32 13.05 15.37
C ASN A 72 15.56 12.33 16.49
N ARG A 73 14.68 13.03 17.21
CA ARG A 73 13.83 12.45 18.24
C ARG A 73 12.87 11.39 17.66
N LEU A 74 12.41 11.62 16.43
CA LEU A 74 11.52 10.67 15.76
C LEU A 74 12.28 9.44 15.27
N ARG A 75 13.51 9.59 14.75
CA ARG A 75 14.36 8.48 14.27
C ARG A 75 14.66 7.42 15.32
N GLU A 76 14.69 7.80 16.60
CA GLU A 76 14.85 6.85 17.70
C GLU A 76 13.64 5.90 17.81
N LYS A 77 12.44 6.38 17.45
CA LYS A 77 11.16 5.70 17.60
C LYS A 77 10.67 4.97 16.36
N ILE A 78 11.25 5.23 15.22
CA ILE A 78 10.84 4.67 13.93
C ILE A 78 11.89 3.70 13.36
N ALA A 79 11.42 2.81 12.51
CA ALA A 79 12.27 2.00 11.63
C ALA A 79 11.62 1.92 10.24
N ILE A 80 12.43 1.83 9.19
CA ILE A 80 11.95 1.79 7.81
C ILE A 80 12.65 0.69 7.01
N VAL A 81 11.87 0.01 6.16
CA VAL A 81 12.38 -0.82 5.06
C VAL A 81 11.94 -0.18 3.75
N PRO A 82 12.84 0.54 3.05
CA PRO A 82 12.55 1.13 1.74
C PRO A 82 12.28 0.06 0.67
N GLN A 83 11.57 0.43 -0.40
CA GLN A 83 11.21 -0.46 -1.50
C GLN A 83 12.44 -1.09 -2.16
N GLU A 84 13.47 -0.28 -2.42
CA GLU A 84 14.68 -0.72 -3.13
C GLU A 84 15.74 -1.34 -2.21
N ALA A 85 15.49 -1.39 -0.89
CA ALA A 85 16.45 -1.94 0.05
C ALA A 85 16.81 -3.39 -0.28
N ARG A 86 18.09 -3.70 -0.19
CA ARG A 86 18.63 -5.04 -0.35
C ARG A 86 19.65 -5.29 0.75
N PRO A 87 19.69 -6.48 1.35
CA PRO A 87 20.74 -6.81 2.30
C PRO A 87 22.09 -6.88 1.56
N ILE A 88 23.15 -6.48 2.23
CA ILE A 88 24.51 -6.44 1.67
C ILE A 88 24.91 -7.86 1.20
N PRO A 89 25.29 -8.07 -0.07
CA PRO A 89 25.43 -9.42 -0.65
C PRO A 89 26.47 -10.32 0.01
N TRP A 90 27.54 -9.74 0.54
CA TRP A 90 28.66 -10.46 1.20
C TRP A 90 28.52 -10.56 2.71
N MET A 91 27.47 -10.04 3.31
CA MET A 91 27.09 -10.28 4.69
C MET A 91 26.15 -11.47 4.79
N THR A 92 26.06 -12.04 5.99
CA THR A 92 25.04 -13.04 6.34
C THR A 92 23.80 -12.35 6.95
N PRO A 93 22.64 -13.02 7.04
CA PRO A 93 21.48 -12.53 7.79
C PRO A 93 21.83 -12.10 9.20
N MET A 94 22.57 -12.92 9.93
CA MET A 94 23.03 -12.61 11.29
C MET A 94 23.85 -11.33 11.31
N GLN A 95 24.84 -11.20 10.43
CA GLN A 95 25.66 -10.00 10.34
C GLN A 95 24.85 -8.76 9.97
N THR A 96 23.88 -8.88 9.06
CA THR A 96 23.02 -7.77 8.62
C THR A 96 22.19 -7.24 9.78
N VAL A 97 21.49 -8.11 10.50
CA VAL A 97 20.63 -7.70 11.64
C VAL A 97 21.49 -7.18 12.80
N LEU A 98 22.57 -7.89 13.13
CA LEU A 98 23.50 -7.48 14.18
C LEU A 98 24.09 -6.10 13.94
N SER A 99 24.59 -5.83 12.72
CA SER A 99 25.16 -4.52 12.36
C SER A 99 24.14 -3.40 12.47
N TYR A 100 22.90 -3.64 12.05
CA TYR A 100 21.81 -2.69 12.17
C TYR A 100 21.51 -2.35 13.64
N LEU A 101 21.45 -3.34 14.52
CA LEU A 101 21.18 -3.14 15.95
C LEU A 101 22.34 -2.44 16.66
N LEU A 102 23.59 -2.79 16.33
CA LEU A 102 24.77 -2.07 16.85
C LEU A 102 24.74 -0.60 16.44
N TRP A 103 24.38 -0.31 15.19
CA TRP A 103 24.20 1.07 14.73
C TRP A 103 23.08 1.82 15.46
N ARG A 104 22.04 1.08 15.89
CA ARG A 104 20.93 1.61 16.72
C ARG A 104 21.32 1.80 18.20
N GLY A 105 22.55 1.45 18.61
CA GLY A 105 23.05 1.66 19.97
C GLY A 105 22.88 0.47 20.92
N PHE A 106 22.40 -0.68 20.45
CA PHE A 106 22.36 -1.89 21.30
C PHE A 106 23.75 -2.42 21.61
N SER A 107 23.95 -3.00 22.78
CA SER A 107 25.17 -3.73 23.09
C SER A 107 25.30 -4.97 22.19
N TYR A 108 26.53 -5.49 22.02
CA TYR A 108 26.75 -6.68 21.19
C TYR A 108 25.96 -7.90 21.66
N ALA A 109 25.87 -8.09 22.99
CA ALA A 109 25.14 -9.23 23.57
C ALA A 109 23.63 -9.14 23.29
N GLU A 110 23.03 -7.98 23.53
CA GLU A 110 21.60 -7.71 23.23
C GLU A 110 21.32 -7.82 21.73
N ALA A 111 22.15 -7.20 20.89
CA ALA A 111 22.00 -7.22 19.45
C ALA A 111 22.07 -8.65 18.89
N LYS A 112 22.97 -9.49 19.40
CA LYS A 112 23.10 -10.89 19.01
C LYS A 112 21.87 -11.70 19.40
N ASP A 113 21.37 -11.56 20.63
CA ASP A 113 20.15 -12.25 21.10
C ASP A 113 18.93 -11.86 20.28
N LYS A 114 18.71 -10.54 20.09
CA LYS A 114 17.61 -10.02 19.28
C LYS A 114 17.68 -10.45 17.81
N ALA A 115 18.88 -10.43 17.22
CA ALA A 115 19.10 -10.90 15.85
C ALA A 115 18.75 -12.38 15.71
N SER A 116 19.20 -13.23 16.65
CA SER A 116 18.88 -14.65 16.64
C SER A 116 17.36 -14.89 16.71
N LYS A 117 16.68 -14.26 17.67
CA LYS A 117 15.22 -14.38 17.86
C LYS A 117 14.43 -13.89 16.64
N SER A 118 14.85 -12.77 16.04
CA SER A 118 14.14 -12.23 14.87
C SER A 118 14.33 -13.12 13.63
N LEU A 119 15.51 -13.69 13.43
CA LEU A 119 15.77 -14.63 12.33
C LEU A 119 15.01 -15.95 12.51
N GLU A 120 14.92 -16.46 13.74
CA GLU A 120 14.11 -17.64 14.07
C GLU A 120 12.62 -17.38 13.79
N LYS A 121 12.05 -16.27 14.28
CA LYS A 121 10.65 -15.87 14.04
C LYS A 121 10.32 -15.78 12.55
N LEU A 122 11.29 -15.46 11.70
CA LEU A 122 11.15 -15.34 10.25
C LEU A 122 11.50 -16.63 9.47
N GLY A 123 11.85 -17.72 10.17
CA GLY A 123 12.24 -18.99 9.57
C GLY A 123 13.60 -18.94 8.85
N LEU A 124 14.48 -18.02 9.26
CA LEU A 124 15.81 -17.82 8.67
C LEU A 124 16.95 -18.41 9.54
N GLU A 125 16.66 -19.10 10.64
CA GLU A 125 17.65 -19.64 11.55
C GLU A 125 18.73 -20.48 10.83
N ARG A 126 18.28 -21.44 9.99
CA ARG A 126 19.17 -22.33 9.23
C ARG A 126 20.05 -21.58 8.21
N TYR A 127 19.65 -20.39 7.81
CA TYR A 127 20.33 -19.54 6.83
C TYR A 127 21.09 -18.39 7.48
N SER A 128 21.10 -18.30 8.82
CA SER A 128 21.69 -17.19 9.58
C SER A 128 23.15 -16.90 9.22
N ASN A 129 23.91 -17.92 8.82
CA ASN A 129 25.32 -17.84 8.41
C ASN A 129 25.54 -18.01 6.89
N THR A 130 24.48 -18.08 6.08
CA THR A 130 24.56 -18.14 4.62
C THR A 130 24.73 -16.73 4.05
N LEU A 131 25.59 -16.53 3.05
CA LEU A 131 25.75 -15.20 2.44
C LEU A 131 24.43 -14.72 1.80
N ASN A 132 24.08 -13.46 2.00
CA ASN A 132 22.83 -12.90 1.49
C ASN A 132 22.68 -13.06 -0.03
N ARG A 133 23.79 -13.01 -0.80
CA ARG A 133 23.74 -13.24 -2.26
C ARG A 133 23.18 -14.60 -2.64
N MET A 134 23.30 -15.62 -1.77
CA MET A 134 22.84 -16.98 -2.02
C MET A 134 21.37 -17.20 -1.62
N LEU A 135 20.74 -16.22 -0.98
CA LEU A 135 19.36 -16.31 -0.54
C LEU A 135 18.40 -16.01 -1.70
N SER A 136 17.20 -16.59 -1.64
CA SER A 136 16.08 -16.22 -2.53
C SER A 136 15.64 -14.78 -2.32
N GLY A 137 14.87 -14.24 -3.26
CA GLY A 137 14.30 -12.88 -3.14
C GLY A 137 13.46 -12.70 -1.87
N GLY A 138 12.58 -13.67 -1.57
CA GLY A 138 11.76 -13.67 -0.37
C GLY A 138 12.59 -13.74 0.91
N MET A 139 13.60 -14.59 0.96
CA MET A 139 14.52 -14.68 2.10
C MET A 139 15.28 -13.36 2.33
N LYS A 140 15.76 -12.72 1.27
CA LYS A 140 16.40 -11.39 1.35
C LYS A 140 15.45 -10.36 1.94
N ARG A 141 14.17 -10.39 1.55
CA ARG A 141 13.15 -9.48 2.10
C ARG A 141 12.90 -9.75 3.58
N LYS A 142 12.80 -11.03 3.98
CA LYS A 142 12.69 -11.44 5.39
C LYS A 142 13.89 -10.94 6.22
N VAL A 143 15.12 -10.95 5.68
CA VAL A 143 16.31 -10.40 6.38
C VAL A 143 16.14 -8.92 6.67
N LEU A 144 15.63 -8.11 5.74
CA LEU A 144 15.37 -6.69 5.97
C LEU A 144 14.27 -6.47 7.02
N VAL A 145 13.22 -7.29 7.00
CA VAL A 145 12.19 -7.21 8.04
C VAL A 145 12.74 -7.64 9.41
N ALA A 146 13.67 -8.61 9.46
CA ALA A 146 14.34 -8.95 10.69
C ALA A 146 15.03 -7.75 11.35
N THR A 147 15.62 -6.84 10.57
CA THR A 147 16.27 -5.63 11.12
C THR A 147 15.27 -4.74 11.85
N VAL A 148 14.12 -4.44 11.23
CA VAL A 148 13.12 -3.57 11.84
C VAL A 148 12.33 -4.28 12.95
N LEU A 149 12.08 -5.58 12.83
CA LEU A 149 11.43 -6.38 13.85
C LEU A 149 12.24 -6.41 15.15
N SER A 150 13.56 -6.50 15.06
CA SER A 150 14.48 -6.55 16.21
C SER A 150 14.76 -5.17 16.83
N SER A 151 14.43 -4.07 16.17
CA SER A 151 14.87 -2.71 16.48
C SER A 151 14.18 -2.04 17.67
N GLU A 152 13.12 -2.62 18.24
CA GLU A 152 12.27 -1.99 19.29
C GLU A 152 11.62 -0.66 18.87
N ALA A 153 11.62 -0.34 17.58
CA ALA A 153 10.92 0.84 17.09
C ALA A 153 9.41 0.75 17.39
N GLU A 154 8.83 1.85 17.85
CA GLU A 154 7.38 1.94 18.13
C GLU A 154 6.57 1.95 16.83
N ILE A 155 7.17 2.45 15.74
CA ILE A 155 6.54 2.65 14.43
C ILE A 155 7.43 2.08 13.34
N ILE A 156 6.84 1.26 12.49
CA ILE A 156 7.55 0.61 11.39
C ILE A 156 6.95 1.05 10.07
N PHE A 157 7.79 1.54 9.17
CA PHE A 157 7.44 1.86 7.81
C PHE A 157 7.96 0.79 6.85
N LEU A 158 7.09 0.28 5.97
CA LEU A 158 7.43 -0.73 4.98
C LEU A 158 6.95 -0.26 3.60
N ASP A 159 7.87 0.04 2.72
CA ASP A 159 7.53 0.48 1.37
C ASP A 159 7.53 -0.71 0.41
N GLU A 160 6.33 -1.11 -0.02
CA GLU A 160 6.07 -2.27 -0.88
C GLU A 160 6.80 -3.56 -0.44
N PRO A 161 6.56 -4.04 0.81
CA PRO A 161 7.38 -5.09 1.42
C PRO A 161 7.30 -6.45 0.72
N THR A 162 6.25 -6.72 -0.04
CA THR A 162 5.98 -8.02 -0.68
C THR A 162 6.22 -8.03 -2.18
N THR A 163 6.66 -6.90 -2.75
CA THR A 163 6.94 -6.80 -4.18
C THR A 163 8.03 -7.78 -4.59
N GLY A 164 7.76 -8.55 -5.65
CA GLY A 164 8.67 -9.57 -6.18
C GLY A 164 8.65 -10.90 -5.42
N LEU A 165 7.75 -11.09 -4.44
CA LEU A 165 7.51 -12.39 -3.82
C LEU A 165 6.52 -13.22 -4.64
N ASP A 166 6.75 -14.54 -4.67
CA ASP A 166 5.74 -15.48 -5.16
C ASP A 166 4.51 -15.51 -4.24
N PRO A 167 3.34 -16.03 -4.70
CA PRO A 167 2.10 -16.00 -3.92
C PRO A 167 2.19 -16.73 -2.57
N ILE A 168 2.97 -17.81 -2.47
CA ILE A 168 3.12 -18.59 -1.22
C ILE A 168 3.94 -17.78 -0.23
N SER A 169 5.13 -17.31 -0.65
CA SER A 169 6.00 -16.47 0.18
C SER A 169 5.31 -15.18 0.64
N ARG A 170 4.42 -14.61 -0.20
CA ARG A 170 3.65 -13.43 0.16
C ARG A 170 2.68 -13.71 1.30
N ARG A 171 1.95 -14.82 1.28
CA ARG A 171 1.01 -15.21 2.35
C ARG A 171 1.74 -15.45 3.68
N GLU A 172 2.85 -16.17 3.66
CA GLU A 172 3.70 -16.33 4.86
C GLU A 172 4.17 -14.97 5.41
N PHE A 173 4.49 -14.05 4.52
CA PHE A 173 4.93 -12.71 4.91
C PHE A 173 3.80 -11.89 5.55
N TRP A 174 2.56 -12.02 5.08
CA TRP A 174 1.39 -11.38 5.68
C TRP A 174 1.15 -11.82 7.13
N GLU A 175 1.36 -13.09 7.46
CA GLU A 175 1.25 -13.57 8.84
C GLU A 175 2.25 -12.84 9.74
N ILE A 176 3.49 -12.67 9.27
CA ILE A 176 4.53 -11.94 9.99
C ILE A 176 4.13 -10.47 10.19
N LEU A 177 3.65 -9.81 9.13
CA LEU A 177 3.23 -8.41 9.21
C LEU A 177 2.03 -8.20 10.13
N ARG A 178 1.08 -9.13 10.13
CA ARG A 178 -0.08 -9.09 11.02
C ARG A 178 0.32 -9.22 12.49
N GLU A 179 1.22 -10.16 12.82
CA GLU A 179 1.74 -10.30 14.19
C GLU A 179 2.51 -9.04 14.62
N MET A 180 3.30 -8.46 13.72
CA MET A 180 4.03 -7.22 13.98
C MET A 180 3.08 -6.05 14.27
N GLY A 181 1.98 -5.94 13.53
CA GLY A 181 0.96 -4.89 13.72
C GLY A 181 0.21 -4.98 15.04
N LYS A 182 0.13 -6.16 15.68
CA LYS A 182 -0.46 -6.30 17.03
C LYS A 182 0.41 -5.66 18.11
N GLU A 183 1.72 -5.69 17.94
CA GLU A 183 2.69 -5.19 18.92
C GLU A 183 3.08 -3.73 18.68
N ARG A 184 3.09 -3.30 17.41
CA ARG A 184 3.63 -2.00 16.97
C ARG A 184 2.79 -1.42 15.86
N PHE A 185 2.76 -0.10 15.76
CA PHE A 185 2.16 0.53 14.59
C PHE A 185 2.98 0.21 13.33
N THR A 186 2.33 -0.34 12.33
CA THR A 186 2.94 -0.68 11.05
C THR A 186 2.26 0.11 9.93
N PHE A 187 3.01 0.96 9.26
CA PHE A 187 2.56 1.67 8.06
C PHE A 187 3.21 1.02 6.84
N LEU A 188 2.41 0.39 6.01
CA LEU A 188 2.91 -0.21 4.77
C LEU A 188 2.24 0.39 3.54
N THR A 189 2.99 0.43 2.44
CA THR A 189 2.46 0.76 1.12
C THR A 189 2.38 -0.48 0.26
N THR A 190 1.39 -0.54 -0.60
CA THR A 190 1.26 -1.62 -1.58
C THR A 190 0.44 -1.20 -2.80
N HIS A 191 0.62 -1.89 -3.89
CA HIS A 191 -0.27 -1.86 -5.04
C HIS A 191 -1.11 -3.15 -5.15
N TYR A 192 -0.94 -4.09 -4.21
CA TYR A 192 -1.73 -5.32 -4.11
C TYR A 192 -2.93 -5.10 -3.18
N LEU A 193 -4.13 -5.02 -3.75
CA LEU A 193 -5.35 -4.76 -2.98
C LEU A 193 -5.71 -5.92 -2.03
N GLU A 194 -5.41 -7.17 -2.44
CA GLU A 194 -5.57 -8.35 -1.59
C GLU A 194 -4.74 -8.23 -0.30
N GLU A 195 -3.54 -7.65 -0.37
CA GLU A 195 -2.69 -7.41 0.80
C GLU A 195 -3.34 -6.45 1.79
N ALA A 196 -3.96 -5.37 1.28
CA ALA A 196 -4.69 -4.43 2.12
C ALA A 196 -5.90 -5.07 2.78
N GLU A 197 -6.69 -5.88 2.05
CA GLU A 197 -7.83 -6.62 2.61
C GLU A 197 -7.42 -7.58 3.74
N GLN A 198 -6.24 -8.18 3.64
CA GLN A 198 -5.76 -9.17 4.60
C GLN A 198 -5.10 -8.57 5.84
N LEU A 199 -4.46 -7.41 5.71
CA LEU A 199 -3.58 -6.86 6.74
C LEU A 199 -4.13 -5.65 7.46
N ALA A 200 -4.93 -4.81 6.76
CA ALA A 200 -5.19 -3.46 7.22
C ALA A 200 -6.25 -3.38 8.34
N ASP A 201 -5.94 -2.65 9.40
CA ASP A 201 -6.93 -2.06 10.30
C ASP A 201 -7.48 -0.74 9.72
N GLN A 202 -6.63 -0.04 8.95
CA GLN A 202 -6.97 1.20 8.25
C GLN A 202 -6.40 1.14 6.82
N ILE A 203 -7.18 1.56 5.83
CA ILE A 203 -6.78 1.63 4.44
C ILE A 203 -6.83 3.08 3.97
N GLY A 204 -5.71 3.59 3.46
CA GLY A 204 -5.65 4.86 2.75
C GLY A 204 -5.59 4.65 1.24
N VAL A 205 -6.42 5.35 0.49
CA VAL A 205 -6.42 5.33 -0.97
C VAL A 205 -5.75 6.60 -1.49
N LEU A 206 -4.59 6.46 -2.12
CA LEU A 206 -3.82 7.56 -2.69
C LEU A 206 -3.81 7.48 -4.22
N ASP A 207 -4.25 8.54 -4.88
CA ASP A 207 -4.16 8.65 -6.34
C ASP A 207 -3.66 10.03 -6.75
N SER A 208 -2.73 10.06 -7.70
CA SER A 208 -2.19 11.30 -8.30
C SER A 208 -1.75 12.34 -7.25
N GLY A 209 -1.12 11.88 -6.16
CA GLY A 209 -0.64 12.73 -5.06
C GLY A 209 -1.70 13.16 -4.06
N ARG A 210 -2.96 12.75 -4.21
CA ARG A 210 -4.06 13.11 -3.33
C ARG A 210 -4.57 11.92 -2.55
N LEU A 211 -4.85 12.12 -1.28
CA LEU A 211 -5.53 11.12 -0.46
C LEU A 211 -7.03 11.22 -0.74
N ILE A 212 -7.56 10.19 -1.39
CA ILE A 212 -8.98 10.12 -1.77
C ILE A 212 -9.84 9.78 -0.54
N ARG A 213 -9.43 8.74 0.19
CA ARG A 213 -10.15 8.28 1.38
C ARG A 213 -9.20 7.55 2.33
N ILE A 214 -9.52 7.54 3.62
CA ILE A 214 -8.83 6.76 4.64
C ILE A 214 -9.83 6.30 5.70
N GLY A 215 -9.74 5.05 6.12
CA GLY A 215 -10.60 4.45 7.14
C GLY A 215 -10.50 2.93 7.15
N PRO A 216 -11.24 2.25 8.05
CA PRO A 216 -11.45 0.81 7.99
C PRO A 216 -12.08 0.39 6.66
N LEU A 217 -11.92 -0.89 6.28
CA LEU A 217 -12.48 -1.42 5.03
C LEU A 217 -14.01 -1.23 4.95
N GLU A 218 -14.70 -1.37 6.08
CA GLU A 218 -16.15 -1.17 6.19
C GLU A 218 -16.57 0.25 5.83
N ASP A 219 -15.81 1.26 6.25
CA ASP A 219 -16.10 2.67 5.96
C ASP A 219 -15.87 2.98 4.47
N LEU A 220 -14.86 2.33 3.87
CA LEU A 220 -14.63 2.45 2.43
C LEU A 220 -15.80 1.82 1.64
N ARG A 221 -16.32 0.67 2.10
CA ARG A 221 -17.48 -0.01 1.51
C ARG A 221 -18.75 0.80 1.63
N GLN A 222 -19.04 1.40 2.78
CA GLN A 222 -20.23 2.24 3.00
C GLN A 222 -20.25 3.47 2.09
N GLY A 223 -19.11 3.94 1.63
CA GLY A 223 -19.00 5.00 0.62
C GLY A 223 -19.41 4.58 -0.79
N VAL A 224 -19.68 3.28 -1.01
CA VAL A 224 -20.09 2.71 -2.28
C VAL A 224 -21.47 2.05 -2.10
N ASN A 225 -22.50 2.67 -2.65
CA ASN A 225 -23.91 2.23 -2.49
C ASN A 225 -24.26 0.98 -3.31
N TYR A 226 -23.31 0.08 -3.53
CA TYR A 226 -23.46 -1.12 -4.35
C TYR A 226 -22.90 -2.34 -3.61
N ASN A 227 -23.55 -3.50 -3.79
CA ASN A 227 -23.16 -4.73 -3.11
C ASN A 227 -22.55 -5.77 -4.04
N TYR A 228 -22.75 -5.63 -5.34
CA TYR A 228 -22.29 -6.56 -6.36
C TYR A 228 -21.51 -5.88 -7.48
N SER A 229 -20.55 -6.62 -8.04
CA SER A 229 -19.73 -6.23 -9.19
C SER A 229 -19.83 -7.29 -10.27
N LEU A 230 -20.20 -6.88 -11.49
CA LEU A 230 -20.09 -7.72 -12.68
C LEU A 230 -18.86 -7.28 -13.48
N LYS A 231 -17.86 -8.13 -13.59
CA LYS A 231 -16.65 -7.89 -14.39
C LYS A 231 -16.82 -8.50 -15.76
N LEU A 232 -16.77 -7.67 -16.80
CA LEU A 232 -16.92 -8.11 -18.18
C LEU A 232 -15.56 -8.53 -18.75
N LEU A 233 -15.50 -9.74 -19.30
CA LEU A 233 -14.27 -10.29 -19.93
C LEU A 233 -14.08 -9.83 -21.38
N SER A 234 -15.07 -9.12 -21.93
CA SER A 234 -15.03 -8.50 -23.25
C SER A 234 -15.69 -7.13 -23.18
N LYS A 235 -15.21 -6.16 -23.96
CA LYS A 235 -15.72 -4.79 -23.96
C LYS A 235 -17.00 -4.72 -24.83
N PRO A 236 -18.20 -4.48 -24.24
CA PRO A 236 -19.43 -4.27 -25.01
C PRO A 236 -19.41 -2.90 -25.73
N ALA A 237 -20.29 -2.75 -26.72
CA ALA A 237 -20.53 -1.47 -27.35
C ALA A 237 -21.07 -0.44 -26.33
N PRO A 238 -20.71 0.85 -26.45
CA PRO A 238 -21.17 1.90 -25.54
C PRO A 238 -22.68 1.97 -25.34
N ASP A 239 -23.44 1.82 -26.40
CA ASP A 239 -24.91 1.83 -26.36
C ASP A 239 -25.49 0.68 -25.53
N PHE A 240 -24.85 -0.50 -25.58
CA PHE A 240 -25.26 -1.62 -24.77
C PHE A 240 -24.99 -1.36 -23.28
N LEU A 241 -23.82 -0.80 -22.95
CA LEU A 241 -23.49 -0.41 -21.59
C LEU A 241 -24.47 0.65 -21.05
N ALA A 242 -24.78 1.68 -21.83
CA ALA A 242 -25.74 2.72 -21.46
C ALA A 242 -27.16 2.17 -21.20
N SER A 243 -27.48 1.00 -21.72
CA SER A 243 -28.77 0.32 -21.50
C SER A 243 -28.84 -0.49 -20.19
N LEU A 244 -27.75 -0.55 -19.43
CA LEU A 244 -27.66 -1.29 -18.17
C LEU A 244 -27.83 -0.32 -16.99
N LYS A 245 -28.50 -0.80 -15.94
CA LYS A 245 -28.63 -0.03 -14.70
C LYS A 245 -27.47 -0.39 -13.76
N GLY A 246 -26.70 0.60 -13.36
CA GLY A 246 -25.56 0.45 -12.47
C GLY A 246 -24.48 1.48 -12.76
N GLU A 247 -23.53 1.60 -11.86
CA GLU A 247 -22.36 2.44 -12.05
C GLU A 247 -21.32 1.70 -12.90
N ILE A 248 -20.99 2.25 -14.06
CA ILE A 248 -20.02 1.63 -14.96
C ILE A 248 -18.66 2.21 -14.66
N VAL A 249 -17.77 1.34 -14.20
CA VAL A 249 -16.38 1.70 -13.87
C VAL A 249 -15.45 0.97 -14.81
N THR A 250 -14.66 1.70 -15.58
CA THR A 250 -13.64 1.13 -16.44
C THR A 250 -12.26 1.35 -15.81
N GLY A 251 -11.56 0.27 -15.49
CA GLY A 251 -10.19 0.36 -15.04
C GLY A 251 -9.24 0.62 -16.22
N ARG A 252 -8.01 1.10 -15.93
CA ARG A 252 -6.95 1.18 -16.97
C ARG A 252 -6.48 -0.20 -17.46
N ASP A 253 -6.87 -1.27 -16.76
CA ASP A 253 -6.74 -2.67 -17.20
C ASP A 253 -7.69 -3.02 -18.37
N GLY A 254 -8.53 -2.07 -18.78
CA GLY A 254 -9.54 -2.26 -19.82
C GLY A 254 -10.75 -3.09 -19.37
N VAL A 255 -10.77 -3.55 -18.13
CA VAL A 255 -11.89 -4.33 -17.59
C VAL A 255 -13.05 -3.40 -17.26
N VAL A 256 -14.19 -3.68 -17.84
CA VAL A 256 -15.45 -2.98 -17.52
C VAL A 256 -16.10 -3.66 -16.32
N ARG A 257 -16.35 -2.88 -15.28
CA ARG A 257 -17.04 -3.29 -14.06
C ARG A 257 -18.39 -2.59 -14.00
N ILE A 258 -19.43 -3.33 -13.66
CA ILE A 258 -20.76 -2.76 -13.43
C ILE A 258 -21.07 -2.99 -11.96
N LEU A 259 -21.11 -1.90 -11.20
CA LEU A 259 -21.42 -1.92 -9.77
C LEU A 259 -22.92 -1.68 -9.60
N THR A 260 -23.60 -2.55 -8.83
CA THR A 260 -25.04 -2.51 -8.72
C THR A 260 -25.52 -3.21 -7.44
N GLU A 261 -26.82 -3.10 -7.17
CA GLU A 261 -27.51 -3.86 -6.13
C GLU A 261 -27.77 -5.31 -6.55
N GLU A 262 -28.04 -6.19 -5.59
CA GLU A 262 -28.18 -7.63 -5.81
C GLU A 262 -29.25 -7.99 -6.85
N GLU A 263 -30.47 -7.45 -6.71
CA GLU A 263 -31.56 -7.75 -7.64
C GLU A 263 -31.25 -7.36 -9.08
N GLU A 264 -30.63 -6.19 -9.24
CA GLU A 264 -30.28 -5.69 -10.57
C GLU A 264 -29.07 -6.45 -11.15
N ALA A 265 -28.14 -6.93 -10.32
CA ALA A 265 -27.04 -7.78 -10.75
C ALA A 265 -27.53 -9.04 -11.45
N PHE A 266 -28.58 -9.70 -10.93
CA PHE A 266 -29.20 -10.88 -11.57
C PHE A 266 -29.93 -10.51 -12.88
N ARG A 267 -30.53 -9.33 -12.98
CA ARG A 267 -31.18 -8.88 -14.22
C ARG A 267 -30.15 -8.63 -15.31
N ILE A 268 -29.05 -7.91 -14.95
CA ILE A 268 -27.94 -7.60 -15.85
C ILE A 268 -27.27 -8.89 -16.30
N SER A 269 -27.02 -9.84 -15.40
CA SER A 269 -26.37 -11.12 -15.73
C SER A 269 -27.17 -11.92 -16.78
N ARG A 270 -28.51 -11.97 -16.67
CA ARG A 270 -29.38 -12.58 -17.68
C ARG A 270 -29.29 -11.88 -19.03
N LYS A 271 -29.24 -10.54 -19.03
CA LYS A 271 -29.11 -9.73 -20.27
C LYS A 271 -27.79 -9.98 -20.95
N LEU A 272 -26.70 -9.98 -20.19
CA LEU A 272 -25.34 -10.28 -20.68
C LEU A 272 -25.23 -11.70 -21.27
N SER A 273 -25.78 -12.71 -20.55
CA SER A 273 -25.79 -14.09 -21.03
C SER A 273 -26.55 -14.24 -22.34
N LYS A 274 -27.73 -13.60 -22.47
CA LYS A 274 -28.53 -13.63 -23.73
C LYS A 274 -27.80 -12.97 -24.90
N SER A 275 -26.98 -11.98 -24.62
CA SER A 275 -26.15 -11.28 -25.61
C SER A 275 -24.81 -11.93 -25.87
N GLY A 276 -24.52 -13.09 -25.26
CA GLY A 276 -23.28 -13.86 -25.48
C GLY A 276 -22.02 -13.30 -24.80
N PHE A 277 -22.15 -12.34 -23.88
CA PHE A 277 -21.02 -11.80 -23.15
C PHE A 277 -20.53 -12.74 -22.05
N LYS A 278 -19.21 -12.87 -21.90
CA LYS A 278 -18.58 -13.55 -20.78
C LYS A 278 -18.34 -12.55 -19.65
N PHE A 279 -18.74 -12.91 -18.44
CA PHE A 279 -18.60 -12.07 -17.25
C PHE A 279 -18.47 -12.93 -16.01
N THR A 280 -18.03 -12.32 -14.92
CA THR A 280 -18.13 -12.86 -13.55
C THR A 280 -19.02 -11.95 -12.72
N ILE A 281 -19.73 -12.54 -11.74
CA ILE A 281 -20.53 -11.81 -10.77
C ILE A 281 -20.02 -12.17 -9.37
N ASN A 282 -19.68 -11.15 -8.58
CA ASN A 282 -19.13 -11.33 -7.24
C ASN A 282 -19.67 -10.23 -6.30
N PRO A 283 -19.68 -10.46 -4.98
CA PRO A 283 -19.76 -9.35 -4.04
C PRO A 283 -18.67 -8.33 -4.31
N ILE A 284 -18.94 -7.05 -4.00
CA ILE A 284 -18.00 -5.98 -4.24
C ILE A 284 -16.69 -6.20 -3.45
N SER A 285 -15.56 -6.11 -4.12
CA SER A 285 -14.22 -6.25 -3.56
C SER A 285 -13.55 -4.90 -3.34
N LEU A 286 -12.44 -4.87 -2.58
CA LEU A 286 -11.63 -3.65 -2.46
C LEU A 286 -11.11 -3.15 -3.81
N ASP A 287 -10.85 -4.06 -4.76
CA ASP A 287 -10.50 -3.73 -6.14
C ASP A 287 -11.59 -2.88 -6.82
N ASP A 288 -12.84 -3.29 -6.68
CA ASP A 288 -13.98 -2.58 -7.25
C ASP A 288 -14.17 -1.21 -6.57
N ILE A 289 -14.04 -1.16 -5.24
CA ILE A 289 -14.10 0.08 -4.45
C ILE A 289 -13.00 1.05 -4.86
N PHE A 290 -11.76 0.55 -4.99
CA PHE A 290 -10.62 1.35 -5.40
C PHE A 290 -10.85 2.01 -6.76
N PHE A 291 -11.28 1.23 -7.77
CA PHE A 291 -11.56 1.80 -9.10
C PHE A 291 -12.73 2.77 -9.07
N TYR A 292 -13.77 2.51 -8.29
CA TYR A 292 -14.89 3.42 -8.11
C TYR A 292 -14.45 4.77 -7.53
N LEU A 293 -13.69 4.75 -6.43
CA LEU A 293 -13.21 5.96 -5.75
C LEU A 293 -12.28 6.77 -6.65
N VAL A 294 -11.34 6.12 -7.32
CA VAL A 294 -10.38 6.79 -8.21
C VAL A 294 -11.07 7.41 -9.42
N ASN A 295 -12.06 6.76 -10.02
CA ASN A 295 -12.78 7.32 -11.17
C ASN A 295 -13.71 8.48 -10.78
N ARG A 296 -14.34 8.42 -9.61
CA ARG A 296 -15.32 9.42 -9.18
C ARG A 296 -14.69 10.65 -8.55
N GLU A 297 -13.69 10.48 -7.73
CA GLU A 297 -13.05 11.55 -6.97
C GLU A 297 -11.70 11.97 -7.58
N GLY A 298 -10.97 11.09 -8.24
CA GLY A 298 -9.77 11.37 -9.03
C GLY A 298 -10.07 12.04 -10.38
N GLY A 299 -11.26 11.83 -10.94
CA GLY A 299 -11.69 12.28 -12.27
C GLY A 299 -12.11 13.74 -12.39
N ARG A 300 -11.91 14.59 -11.39
CA ARG A 300 -12.09 16.05 -11.54
C ARG A 300 -10.96 16.73 -12.31
N GLY A 301 -10.07 15.97 -12.96
CA GLY A 301 -8.91 16.51 -13.67
C GLY A 301 -8.70 16.08 -15.13
N LEU A 302 -9.41 15.08 -15.64
CA LEU A 302 -9.29 14.67 -17.05
C LEU A 302 -10.67 14.28 -17.59
N GLY A 303 -11.29 15.21 -18.31
CA GLY A 303 -12.53 14.95 -19.04
C GLY A 303 -12.30 13.84 -20.09
N VAL A 304 -13.18 12.85 -20.06
CA VAL A 304 -13.23 11.73 -21.03
C VAL A 304 -13.61 12.22 -22.46
N GLN A 305 -13.56 13.52 -22.73
CA GLN A 305 -13.90 14.12 -24.03
C GLN A 305 -12.69 14.48 -24.91
N GLU A 306 -11.45 14.38 -24.43
CA GLU A 306 -10.29 14.82 -25.24
C GLU A 306 -9.44 13.67 -25.86
N GLU A 307 -9.65 12.41 -25.50
CA GLU A 307 -8.90 11.29 -26.12
C GLU A 307 -9.55 10.71 -27.39
N LEU A 308 -10.81 11.09 -27.71
CA LEU A 308 -11.44 10.68 -28.98
C LEU A 308 -11.20 11.67 -30.14
N ALA A 309 -10.58 12.81 -29.87
CA ALA A 309 -10.25 13.81 -30.89
C ALA A 309 -8.80 13.77 -31.38
N ALA A 310 -7.93 12.98 -30.77
CA ALA A 310 -6.51 12.92 -31.11
C ALA A 310 -6.10 11.69 -31.96
N GLU A 311 -7.04 10.84 -32.36
CA GLU A 311 -6.80 9.73 -33.31
C GLU A 311 -7.37 10.03 -34.73
N GLU A 312 -7.83 11.25 -35.00
CA GLU A 312 -8.29 11.65 -36.34
C GLU A 312 -7.52 12.85 -36.95
N GLU A 313 -6.25 13.10 -36.54
CA GLU A 313 -5.35 13.98 -37.29
C GLU A 313 -4.06 13.25 -37.72
#